data_ae0c4d96a398beaab3769343d0024dc5
#
_entry.id   ae0c4d96a398beaab3769343d0024dc5
#
_cell.length_a   1.000
_cell.length_b   1.000
_cell.length_c   1.000
_cell.angle_alpha   90.00
_cell.angle_beta   90.00
_cell.angle_gamma   90.00
#
_symmetry.space_group_name_H-M   'P 1'
#
loop_
_entity.id
_entity.type
_entity.pdbx_description
1 polymer ?
#
loop_
_entity_poly.entity_id
_entity_poly.type
_entity_poly.pdbx_seq_one_letter_code
_entity_poly.pdbx_strand_id
1 'polypeptide(L)'
;QNPLDLVGTYPLPTPQLDRFLFKITMAHIDRDAELQVLDTWQQRRDHSQEAVKVSRSDILAARRTIDEQVHIAQAIKTALVDISRRLRDDERVLQGNSTRSLVLILPALQVLATLRGRAYVSAEDLETLLPHVLAHRVELAPGIADFNKVLRDCMREPMEHLARSTLKKATATTA
;
A
#
# COMPACT_ATOMS: atom_id res chain seq x y z
N GLN A 1 17.36 2.53 0.54
CA GLN A 1 18.66 2.04 1.03
C GLN A 1 19.12 0.88 0.16
N ASN A 2 20.40 0.82 -0.12
CA ASN A 2 20.98 -0.33 -0.80
C ASN A 2 21.29 -1.41 0.26
N PRO A 3 20.65 -2.61 0.21
CA PRO A 3 20.89 -3.65 1.21
C PRO A 3 22.31 -4.22 1.17
N LEU A 4 23.08 -3.95 0.10
CA LEU A 4 24.47 -4.41 -0.04
C LEU A 4 25.49 -3.46 0.63
N ASP A 5 25.11 -2.23 0.97
CA ASP A 5 25.93 -1.28 1.71
C ASP A 5 25.82 -1.50 3.22
N LEU A 6 26.39 -2.59 3.71
CA LEU A 6 26.41 -2.93 5.14
C LEU A 6 27.45 -2.11 5.92
N VAL A 7 28.39 -1.46 5.25
CA VAL A 7 29.44 -0.64 5.89
C VAL A 7 28.94 0.79 6.00
N GLY A 8 28.52 1.18 7.20
CA GLY A 8 28.10 2.56 7.52
C GLY A 8 26.58 2.82 7.48
N THR A 9 25.75 1.84 7.14
CA THR A 9 24.29 1.98 7.20
C THR A 9 23.73 1.13 8.34
N TYR A 10 23.25 1.79 9.40
CA TYR A 10 22.45 1.12 10.42
C TYR A 10 20.99 0.98 9.95
N PRO A 11 20.34 -0.17 10.25
CA PRO A 11 18.90 -0.29 9.99
C PRO A 11 18.15 0.82 10.74
N LEU A 12 17.22 1.48 10.04
CA LEU A 12 16.40 2.51 10.68
C LEU A 12 15.55 1.88 11.79
N PRO A 13 15.53 2.49 13.00
CA PRO A 13 14.63 2.05 14.07
C PRO A 13 13.16 2.03 13.62
N THR A 14 12.38 1.08 14.11
CA THR A 14 10.95 0.92 13.78
C THR A 14 10.13 2.23 13.89
N PRO A 15 10.33 3.11 14.89
CA PRO A 15 9.61 4.38 14.95
C PRO A 15 9.94 5.35 13.80
N GLN A 16 11.12 5.24 13.20
CA GLN A 16 11.49 6.02 12.03
C GLN A 16 10.87 5.44 10.77
N LEU A 17 10.82 4.11 10.65
CA LEU A 17 10.18 3.42 9.54
C LEU A 17 8.68 3.70 9.46
N ASP A 18 8.00 3.85 10.60
CA ASP A 18 6.56 4.16 10.65
C ASP A 18 6.18 5.50 9.99
N ARG A 19 7.16 6.38 9.74
CA ARG A 19 6.95 7.65 9.04
C ARG A 19 6.89 7.52 7.51
N PHE A 20 7.40 6.43 6.95
CA PHE A 20 7.37 6.16 5.51
C PHE A 20 6.07 5.43 5.15
N LEU A 21 5.33 5.94 4.16
CA LEU A 21 4.05 5.34 3.78
C LEU A 21 4.24 3.95 3.18
N PHE A 22 5.18 3.80 2.25
CA PHE A 22 5.41 2.56 1.52
C PHE A 22 6.81 1.99 1.74
N LYS A 23 6.89 0.65 1.76
CA LYS A 23 8.11 -0.11 1.52
C LYS A 23 7.98 -0.82 0.19
N ILE A 24 8.88 -0.48 -0.75
CA ILE A 24 8.94 -1.09 -2.07
C ILE A 24 10.23 -1.89 -2.15
N THR A 25 10.12 -3.16 -2.51
CA THR A 25 11.29 -3.99 -2.79
C THR A 25 11.55 -3.98 -4.29
N MET A 26 12.74 -3.52 -4.67
CA MET A 26 13.17 -3.53 -6.07
C MET A 26 13.78 -4.90 -6.39
N ALA A 27 13.39 -5.45 -7.52
CA ALA A 27 13.99 -6.65 -8.10
C ALA A 27 14.74 -6.29 -9.38
N HIS A 28 15.64 -7.16 -9.81
CA HIS A 28 16.24 -7.04 -11.13
C HIS A 28 15.17 -7.20 -12.20
N ILE A 29 15.29 -6.42 -13.26
CA ILE A 29 14.46 -6.55 -14.47
C ILE A 29 14.83 -7.86 -15.20
N ASP A 30 13.93 -8.34 -16.04
CA ASP A 30 14.21 -9.51 -16.86
C ASP A 30 15.27 -9.24 -17.94
N ARG A 31 15.80 -10.31 -18.53
CA ARG A 31 16.86 -10.25 -19.53
C ARG A 31 16.52 -9.35 -20.73
N ASP A 32 15.28 -9.40 -21.21
CA ASP A 32 14.90 -8.67 -22.41
C ASP A 32 14.77 -7.16 -22.11
N ALA A 33 14.28 -6.82 -20.92
CA ALA A 33 14.29 -5.45 -20.44
C ALA A 33 15.72 -4.92 -20.21
N GLU A 34 16.66 -5.75 -19.73
CA GLU A 34 18.08 -5.37 -19.63
C GLU A 34 18.68 -5.07 -20.99
N LEU A 35 18.43 -5.91 -22.00
CA LEU A 35 18.88 -5.67 -23.38
C LEU A 35 18.30 -4.35 -23.91
N GLN A 36 17.00 -4.11 -23.72
CA GLN A 36 16.38 -2.87 -24.15
C GLN A 36 17.01 -1.63 -23.49
N VAL A 37 17.41 -1.72 -22.22
CA VAL A 37 18.13 -0.64 -21.54
C VAL A 37 19.47 -0.36 -22.23
N LEU A 38 20.21 -1.41 -22.61
CA LEU A 38 21.49 -1.28 -23.29
C LEU A 38 21.32 -0.72 -24.71
N ASP A 39 20.34 -1.19 -25.46
CA ASP A 39 20.07 -0.71 -26.82
C ASP A 39 19.65 0.76 -26.88
N THR A 40 18.97 1.24 -25.81
CA THR A 40 18.45 2.62 -25.74
C THR A 40 19.33 3.57 -24.93
N TRP A 41 20.53 3.15 -24.46
CA TRP A 41 21.35 3.93 -23.54
C TRP A 41 21.79 5.30 -24.10
N GLN A 42 22.13 5.37 -25.42
CA GLN A 42 22.53 6.61 -26.08
C GLN A 42 21.35 7.58 -26.18
N GLN A 43 20.18 7.09 -26.58
CA GLN A 43 18.95 7.88 -26.69
C GLN A 43 18.53 8.47 -25.34
N ARG A 44 18.76 7.75 -24.24
CA ARG A 44 18.45 8.22 -22.87
C ARG A 44 19.35 9.36 -22.41
N ARG A 45 20.57 9.47 -22.92
CA ARG A 45 21.48 10.61 -22.62
C ARG A 45 21.01 11.90 -23.26
N ASP A 46 20.38 11.84 -24.43
CA ASP A 46 19.88 13.01 -25.16
C ASP A 46 18.47 13.42 -24.68
N HIS A 47 17.82 12.58 -23.91
CA HIS A 47 16.49 12.85 -23.36
C HIS A 47 16.57 13.69 -22.08
N SER A 48 17.10 14.92 -22.19
CA SER A 48 16.63 16.03 -21.35
C SER A 48 15.22 16.46 -21.77
N GLN A 49 14.41 15.49 -22.27
CA GLN A 49 13.08 15.75 -22.80
C GLN A 49 12.19 16.32 -21.73
N GLU A 50 11.48 17.34 -22.11
CA GLU A 50 10.38 18.04 -21.50
C GLU A 50 9.59 17.18 -20.50
N ALA A 51 10.16 17.06 -19.30
CA ALA A 51 9.41 16.50 -18.19
C ALA A 51 8.15 17.36 -18.01
N VAL A 52 6.99 16.74 -18.06
CA VAL A 52 5.72 17.42 -17.79
C VAL A 52 5.87 18.15 -16.45
N LYS A 53 5.89 19.48 -16.50
CA LYS A 53 6.02 20.31 -15.31
C LYS A 53 4.69 20.31 -14.58
N VAL A 54 4.62 19.70 -13.43
CA VAL A 54 3.46 19.72 -12.53
C VAL A 54 3.72 20.80 -11.47
N SER A 55 2.81 21.75 -11.34
CA SER A 55 2.94 22.78 -10.32
C SER A 55 2.45 22.28 -8.95
N ARG A 56 2.89 22.96 -7.88
CA ARG A 56 2.36 22.69 -6.54
C ARG A 56 0.85 22.89 -6.46
N SER A 57 0.31 23.86 -7.17
CA SER A 57 -1.14 24.12 -7.24
C SER A 57 -1.90 22.96 -7.85
N ASP A 58 -1.35 22.33 -8.90
CA ASP A 58 -1.99 21.17 -9.55
C ASP A 58 -2.05 19.97 -8.60
N ILE A 59 -0.98 19.72 -7.85
CA ILE A 59 -0.94 18.65 -6.84
C ILE A 59 -1.99 18.90 -5.74
N LEU A 60 -2.08 20.13 -5.23
CA LEU A 60 -3.04 20.48 -4.19
C LEU A 60 -4.48 20.43 -4.70
N ALA A 61 -4.73 20.82 -5.95
CA ALA A 61 -6.03 20.71 -6.59
C ALA A 61 -6.44 19.26 -6.79
N ALA A 62 -5.56 18.43 -7.33
CA ALA A 62 -5.79 16.99 -7.49
C ALA A 62 -6.11 16.32 -6.16
N ARG A 63 -5.35 16.63 -5.10
CA ARG A 63 -5.61 16.10 -3.76
C ARG A 63 -7.00 16.45 -3.25
N ARG A 64 -7.43 17.73 -3.37
CA ARG A 64 -8.79 18.15 -2.96
C ARG A 64 -9.85 17.39 -3.73
N THR A 65 -9.70 17.30 -5.06
CA THR A 65 -10.64 16.56 -5.92
C THR A 65 -10.77 15.10 -5.49
N ILE A 66 -9.67 14.44 -5.19
CA ILE A 66 -9.69 13.04 -4.72
C ILE A 66 -10.39 12.92 -3.37
N ASP A 67 -10.07 13.80 -2.41
CA ASP A 67 -10.69 13.80 -1.07
C ASP A 67 -12.21 14.03 -1.14
N GLU A 68 -12.69 14.85 -2.07
CA GLU A 68 -14.11 15.18 -2.26
C GLU A 68 -14.88 14.11 -3.06
N GLN A 69 -14.23 13.50 -4.05
CA GLN A 69 -14.92 12.63 -5.02
C GLN A 69 -14.78 11.13 -4.72
N VAL A 70 -13.74 10.72 -4.00
CA VAL A 70 -13.53 9.28 -3.74
C VAL A 70 -14.01 8.89 -2.36
N HIS A 71 -15.08 8.10 -2.34
CA HIS A 71 -15.72 7.67 -1.09
C HIS A 71 -15.02 6.44 -0.49
N ILE A 72 -14.80 6.47 0.85
CA ILE A 72 -14.37 5.32 1.64
C ILE A 72 -15.55 4.87 2.51
N ALA A 73 -16.18 3.77 2.15
CA ALA A 73 -17.31 3.21 2.89
C ALA A 73 -16.90 2.82 4.33
N GLN A 74 -17.83 2.94 5.27
CA GLN A 74 -17.58 2.54 6.66
C GLN A 74 -17.15 1.07 6.77
N ALA A 75 -17.68 0.18 5.93
CA ALA A 75 -17.31 -1.23 5.88
C ALA A 75 -15.81 -1.44 5.56
N ILE A 76 -15.23 -0.62 4.66
CA ILE A 76 -13.77 -0.64 4.36
C ILE A 76 -12.97 -0.21 5.60
N LYS A 77 -13.39 0.85 6.28
CA LYS A 77 -12.73 1.32 7.50
C LYS A 77 -12.79 0.27 8.62
N THR A 78 -13.93 -0.40 8.77
CA THR A 78 -14.11 -1.49 9.74
C THR A 78 -13.17 -2.66 9.40
N ALA A 79 -13.16 -3.13 8.15
CA ALA A 79 -12.27 -4.20 7.72
C ALA A 79 -10.79 -3.85 7.97
N LEU A 80 -10.37 -2.61 7.69
CA LEU A 80 -9.00 -2.13 7.93
C LEU A 80 -8.63 -2.18 9.42
N VAL A 81 -9.54 -1.78 10.31
CA VAL A 81 -9.35 -1.85 11.78
C VAL A 81 -9.27 -3.30 12.24
N ASP A 82 -10.16 -4.17 11.74
CA ASP A 82 -10.22 -5.58 12.14
C ASP A 82 -8.95 -6.33 11.70
N ILE A 83 -8.47 -6.08 10.48
CA ILE A 83 -7.18 -6.62 9.98
C ILE A 83 -6.04 -6.18 10.91
N SER A 84 -5.99 -4.89 11.25
CA SER A 84 -4.94 -4.34 12.11
C SER A 84 -4.98 -4.93 13.52
N ARG A 85 -6.17 -5.13 14.10
CA ARG A 85 -6.33 -5.78 15.41
C ARG A 85 -5.86 -7.22 15.36
N ARG A 86 -6.28 -7.99 14.36
CA ARG A 86 -5.83 -9.37 14.17
C ARG A 86 -4.32 -9.49 14.03
N LEU A 87 -3.67 -8.57 13.31
CA LEU A 87 -2.22 -8.53 13.23
C LEU A 87 -1.55 -8.26 14.58
N ARG A 88 -2.15 -7.43 15.45
CA ARG A 88 -1.61 -7.16 16.79
C ARG A 88 -1.80 -8.32 17.76
N ASP A 89 -2.87 -9.09 17.56
CA ASP A 89 -3.26 -10.20 18.44
C ASP A 89 -2.69 -11.55 17.95
N ASP A 90 -2.01 -11.59 16.78
CA ASP A 90 -1.45 -12.80 16.19
C ASP A 90 -0.13 -13.19 16.88
N GLU A 91 -0.03 -14.44 17.35
CA GLU A 91 1.16 -14.96 18.06
C GLU A 91 2.45 -14.90 17.23
N ARG A 92 2.34 -14.81 15.91
CA ARG A 92 3.46 -14.66 14.98
C ARG A 92 3.99 -13.24 14.88
N VAL A 93 3.35 -12.27 15.53
CA VAL A 93 3.66 -10.85 15.49
C VAL A 93 4.13 -10.39 16.87
N LEU A 94 5.39 -9.93 16.97
CA LEU A 94 5.92 -9.32 18.19
C LEU A 94 5.43 -7.90 18.36
N GLN A 95 5.41 -7.13 17.27
CA GLN A 95 4.93 -5.75 17.27
C GLN A 95 4.06 -5.51 16.03
N GLY A 96 2.80 -5.18 16.25
CA GLY A 96 1.85 -4.82 15.20
C GLY A 96 1.93 -3.32 14.84
N ASN A 97 1.21 -2.95 13.80
CA ASN A 97 1.14 -1.58 13.30
C ASN A 97 0.37 -0.64 14.24
N SER A 98 0.69 0.64 14.20
CA SER A 98 0.03 1.70 14.97
C SER A 98 -1.29 2.16 14.32
N THR A 99 -2.14 2.85 15.09
CA THR A 99 -3.34 3.53 14.53
C THR A 99 -2.96 4.61 13.51
N ARG A 100 -1.77 5.21 13.65
CA ARG A 100 -1.24 6.16 12.66
C ARG A 100 -1.14 5.54 11.26
N SER A 101 -0.71 4.29 11.16
CA SER A 101 -0.63 3.57 9.89
C SER A 101 -1.99 3.48 9.19
N LEU A 102 -3.08 3.29 9.98
CA LEU A 102 -4.45 3.24 9.45
C LEU A 102 -4.90 4.59 8.88
N VAL A 103 -4.52 5.68 9.53
CA VAL A 103 -4.83 7.03 9.03
C VAL A 103 -4.05 7.34 7.76
N LEU A 104 -2.78 6.97 7.72
CA LEU A 104 -1.91 7.24 6.57
C LEU A 104 -2.31 6.47 5.30
N ILE A 105 -2.93 5.29 5.44
CA ILE A 105 -3.33 4.50 4.27
C ILE A 105 -4.58 5.04 3.58
N LEU A 106 -5.47 5.76 4.27
CA LEU A 106 -6.75 6.22 3.69
C LEU A 106 -6.56 7.08 2.42
N PRO A 107 -5.72 8.12 2.40
CA PRO A 107 -5.46 8.88 1.17
C PRO A 107 -4.84 8.02 0.06
N ALA A 108 -3.98 7.06 0.41
CA ALA A 108 -3.37 6.17 -0.58
C ALA A 108 -4.41 5.26 -1.25
N LEU A 109 -5.39 4.77 -0.48
CA LEU A 109 -6.52 3.99 -1.03
C LEU A 109 -7.37 4.84 -1.98
N GLN A 110 -7.63 6.11 -1.65
CA GLN A 110 -8.37 7.01 -2.53
C GLN A 110 -7.61 7.28 -3.84
N VAL A 111 -6.30 7.51 -3.76
CA VAL A 111 -5.45 7.68 -4.95
C VAL A 111 -5.45 6.42 -5.81
N LEU A 112 -5.32 5.23 -5.21
CA LEU A 112 -5.35 3.96 -5.95
C LEU A 112 -6.70 3.75 -6.65
N ALA A 113 -7.82 4.03 -5.97
CA ALA A 113 -9.15 3.97 -6.57
C ALA A 113 -9.27 4.93 -7.76
N THR A 114 -8.77 6.16 -7.65
CA THR A 114 -8.73 7.15 -8.72
C THR A 114 -7.91 6.65 -9.92
N LEU A 115 -6.71 6.11 -9.68
CA LEU A 115 -5.86 5.55 -10.74
C LEU A 115 -6.51 4.36 -11.46
N ARG A 116 -7.42 3.66 -10.79
CA ARG A 116 -8.25 2.59 -11.36
C ARG A 116 -9.59 3.09 -11.95
N GLY A 117 -9.76 4.40 -12.08
CA GLY A 117 -10.98 5.02 -12.65
C GLY A 117 -12.23 4.91 -11.79
N ARG A 118 -12.09 4.77 -10.45
CA ARG A 118 -13.22 4.58 -9.54
C ARG A 118 -13.36 5.75 -8.56
N ALA A 119 -14.58 6.12 -8.26
CA ALA A 119 -14.93 7.12 -7.24
C ALA A 119 -15.17 6.47 -5.84
N TYR A 120 -14.75 5.25 -5.63
CA TYR A 120 -14.87 4.55 -4.35
C TYR A 120 -13.74 3.55 -4.14
N VAL A 121 -13.38 3.35 -2.88
CA VAL A 121 -12.39 2.35 -2.46
C VAL A 121 -13.05 0.98 -2.36
N SER A 122 -12.41 -0.04 -2.93
CA SER A 122 -12.86 -1.43 -2.93
C SER A 122 -12.03 -2.32 -2.00
N ALA A 123 -12.50 -3.56 -1.80
CA ALA A 123 -11.77 -4.59 -1.08
C ALA A 123 -10.41 -4.90 -1.72
N GLU A 124 -10.36 -4.95 -3.05
CA GLU A 124 -9.14 -5.20 -3.83
C GLU A 124 -8.04 -4.14 -3.59
N ASP A 125 -8.44 -2.88 -3.29
CA ASP A 125 -7.47 -1.83 -2.97
C ASP A 125 -6.78 -2.10 -1.63
N LEU A 126 -7.49 -2.67 -0.64
CA LEU A 126 -6.88 -3.13 0.60
C LEU A 126 -5.87 -4.25 0.35
N GLU A 127 -6.25 -5.26 -0.44
CA GLU A 127 -5.36 -6.38 -0.79
C GLU A 127 -4.10 -5.91 -1.49
N THR A 128 -4.22 -4.91 -2.37
CA THR A 128 -3.09 -4.34 -3.10
C THR A 128 -2.15 -3.53 -2.20
N LEU A 129 -2.68 -2.65 -1.34
CA LEU A 129 -1.83 -1.69 -0.62
C LEU A 129 -1.33 -2.18 0.73
N LEU A 130 -2.08 -3.01 1.45
CA LEU A 130 -1.70 -3.42 2.81
C LEU A 130 -0.32 -4.08 2.90
N PRO A 131 0.10 -4.96 1.97
CA PRO A 131 1.44 -5.52 2.00
C PRO A 131 2.55 -4.45 1.99
N HIS A 132 2.39 -3.44 1.15
CA HIS A 132 3.39 -2.38 0.97
C HIS A 132 3.40 -1.35 2.11
N VAL A 133 2.26 -1.15 2.76
CA VAL A 133 2.14 -0.20 3.88
C VAL A 133 2.53 -0.83 5.22
N LEU A 134 2.22 -2.10 5.44
CA LEU A 134 2.38 -2.75 6.74
C LEU A 134 3.70 -3.52 6.88
N ALA A 135 4.33 -3.99 5.81
CA ALA A 135 5.52 -4.85 5.86
C ALA A 135 6.72 -4.29 6.65
N HIS A 136 6.84 -2.97 6.77
CA HIS A 136 7.93 -2.31 7.51
C HIS A 136 7.51 -1.79 8.88
N ARG A 137 6.26 -2.03 9.26
CA ARG A 137 5.64 -1.58 10.52
C ARG A 137 5.29 -2.72 11.45
N VAL A 138 5.38 -3.94 10.94
CA VAL A 138 5.07 -5.15 11.69
C VAL A 138 6.36 -5.93 11.91
N GLU A 139 6.65 -6.25 13.16
CA GLU A 139 7.78 -7.09 13.53
C GLU A 139 7.27 -8.50 13.79
N LEU A 140 7.88 -9.46 13.12
CA LEU A 140 7.50 -10.87 13.23
C LEU A 140 8.29 -11.56 14.35
N ALA A 141 7.70 -12.58 14.93
CA ALA A 141 8.35 -13.44 15.91
C ALA A 141 9.55 -14.20 15.28
N PRO A 142 10.58 -14.53 16.07
CA PRO A 142 11.72 -15.31 15.59
C PRO A 142 11.29 -16.59 14.90
N GLY A 143 11.87 -16.88 13.74
CA GLY A 143 11.54 -18.05 12.93
C GLY A 143 10.39 -17.85 11.93
N ILE A 144 9.70 -16.73 11.98
CA ILE A 144 8.66 -16.37 11.01
C ILE A 144 9.25 -15.40 9.99
N ALA A 145 9.33 -15.80 8.72
CA ALA A 145 9.95 -15.00 7.66
C ALA A 145 8.95 -14.40 6.65
N ASP A 146 7.76 -15.00 6.50
CA ASP A 146 6.78 -14.60 5.48
C ASP A 146 5.68 -13.71 6.08
N PHE A 147 5.91 -12.39 6.07
CA PHE A 147 4.92 -11.40 6.44
C PHE A 147 3.65 -11.47 5.59
N ASN A 148 3.79 -11.71 4.28
CA ASN A 148 2.63 -11.74 3.39
C ASN A 148 1.68 -12.91 3.71
N LYS A 149 2.22 -14.03 4.17
CA LYS A 149 1.41 -15.17 4.65
C LYS A 149 0.62 -14.78 5.92
N VAL A 150 1.29 -14.21 6.91
CA VAL A 150 0.66 -13.75 8.15
C VAL A 150 -0.44 -12.73 7.84
N LEU A 151 -0.15 -11.74 7.00
CA LEU A 151 -1.12 -10.73 6.58
C LEU A 151 -2.34 -11.33 5.88
N ARG A 152 -2.14 -12.24 4.92
CA ARG A 152 -3.26 -12.91 4.22
C ARG A 152 -4.16 -13.68 5.19
N ASP A 153 -3.58 -14.38 6.17
CA ASP A 153 -4.35 -15.10 7.18
C ASP A 153 -5.19 -14.14 8.04
N CYS A 154 -4.61 -13.01 8.46
CA CYS A 154 -5.30 -11.98 9.24
C CYS A 154 -6.38 -11.25 8.42
N MET A 155 -6.22 -11.14 7.10
CA MET A 155 -7.17 -10.49 6.20
C MET A 155 -8.39 -11.36 5.90
N ARG A 156 -8.27 -12.69 5.91
CA ARG A 156 -9.29 -13.63 5.41
C ARG A 156 -10.69 -13.32 5.93
N GLU A 157 -10.90 -13.36 7.23
CA GLU A 157 -12.24 -13.18 7.82
C GLU A 157 -12.77 -11.73 7.69
N PRO A 158 -11.98 -10.65 7.94
CA PRO A 158 -12.45 -9.29 7.68
C PRO A 158 -12.86 -9.06 6.22
N MET A 159 -12.15 -9.65 5.26
CA MET A 159 -12.48 -9.52 3.84
C MET A 159 -13.74 -10.31 3.47
N GLU A 160 -13.96 -11.49 4.04
CA GLU A 160 -15.22 -12.22 3.89
C GLU A 160 -16.41 -11.44 4.45
N HIS A 161 -16.26 -10.82 5.62
CA HIS A 161 -17.29 -9.96 6.21
C HIS A 161 -17.59 -8.75 5.33
N LEU A 162 -16.56 -8.13 4.78
CA LEU A 162 -16.70 -7.02 3.84
C LEU A 162 -17.47 -7.43 2.60
N ALA A 163 -17.15 -8.57 1.98
CA ALA A 163 -17.84 -9.10 0.81
C ALA A 163 -19.33 -9.37 1.10
N ARG A 164 -19.63 -10.00 2.23
CA ARG A 164 -21.03 -10.28 2.65
C ARG A 164 -21.83 -8.99 2.89
N SER A 165 -21.20 -7.95 3.47
CA SER A 165 -21.87 -6.67 3.73
C SER A 165 -22.19 -5.92 2.44
N THR A 166 -21.36 -6.05 1.43
CA THR A 166 -21.56 -5.45 0.11
C THR A 166 -22.73 -6.11 -0.63
N LEU A 167 -22.81 -7.45 -0.59
CA LEU A 167 -23.89 -8.20 -1.21
C LEU A 167 -25.26 -7.88 -0.58
N LYS A 168 -25.34 -7.81 0.75
CA LYS A 168 -26.59 -7.45 1.45
C LYS A 168 -27.11 -6.06 1.09
N LYS A 169 -26.23 -5.08 0.87
CA LYS A 169 -26.64 -3.74 0.43
C LYS A 169 -27.11 -3.73 -1.01
N ALA A 170 -26.49 -4.48 -1.90
CA ALA A 170 -26.92 -4.59 -3.30
C ALA A 170 -28.33 -5.19 -3.42
N THR A 171 -28.64 -6.23 -2.64
CA THR A 171 -30.00 -6.85 -2.62
C THR A 171 -31.08 -5.95 -2.01
N ALA A 172 -30.73 -5.12 -1.01
CA ALA A 172 -31.66 -4.20 -0.37
C ALA A 172 -32.00 -2.96 -1.22
N THR A 173 -31.18 -2.63 -2.23
CA THR A 173 -31.43 -1.48 -3.14
C THR A 173 -32.26 -1.89 -4.36
N THR A 174 -32.46 -3.20 -4.61
CA THR A 174 -33.20 -3.75 -5.76
C THR A 174 -34.63 -4.20 -5.37
N ALA A 175 -34.98 -4.09 -4.12
CA ALA A 175 -36.34 -4.36 -3.56
C ALA A 175 -37.04 -3.04 -3.21
#